data_4d2b440d8401e5e370ca551e3acb3a0d
#
_entry.id   4d2b440d8401e5e370ca551e3acb3a0d
#
_cell.length_a   1.000
_cell.length_b   1.000
_cell.length_c   1.000
_cell.angle_alpha   90.00
_cell.angle_beta   90.00
_cell.angle_gamma   90.00
#
_symmetry.space_group_name_H-M   'P 1'
#
loop_
_entity.id
_entity.type
_entity.pdbx_description
1 polymer ?
#
loop_
_entity_poly.entity_id
_entity_poly.type
_entity_poly.pdbx_seq_one_letter_code
_entity_poly.pdbx_strand_id
1 'polypeptide(L)'
;MLYFPSRKSRPSDILLKQYDVLILGSGTAGQSMALRLADRLHVALVTKRDLADSASNWAQGGIAAVLDNTDSIEAHIQDTFVAGAGLCNPTSTRFVVENGKRAIEWLIDRGVPFTREADSQLGYHLTREGGHSHRRIIHAADATGAAVQATLGDHVRRHPNIDIYEHHIAVDLITGDKLGQPGAGCLGAYVLDIEGERVLTFSARNTVIATGGTGKVYLYTTNPDVATGDGVAMAWRAGCRVGNMEFIQFHPTCLYHPQAKSFLISEAVRGEGGLLKLPDGTRFMPDHDPREELAPRDIVARAIDFEMKKRGIDCVYLDISHKPADWLRGHFPNIHARCLELGIDITQEPIPVVPAAHYSCGGIMTDLAARTDVPGLYAVGESACTGLHGANRLASNSLLECLVFGEAAAEDILSKEKSPAPVLPDWDESRVTDADEEVVISHNWAELRRFMWDYVGIVRTNKRLRRAQHRIRLLSREIDEFYSNFRVSNDLIELRNLVTTADLIVRCALKRKESRGLHHSRDYPETLPKARDTVLRPQAPRPRKR
;
A
#
# COMPACT_ATOMS: atom_id res chain seq x y z
N MET A 1 -16.99 -42.18 -19.73
CA MET A 1 -16.81 -42.60 -18.33
C MET A 1 -15.30 -42.51 -18.04
N LEU A 2 -14.80 -41.35 -17.67
CA LEU A 2 -13.40 -41.15 -17.34
C LEU A 2 -13.27 -41.24 -15.81
N TYR A 3 -12.55 -42.23 -15.37
CA TYR A 3 -12.26 -42.56 -13.98
C TYR A 3 -11.23 -41.55 -13.47
N PHE A 4 -11.60 -40.58 -12.63
CA PHE A 4 -10.68 -39.79 -11.83
C PHE A 4 -10.34 -40.58 -10.56
N PRO A 5 -9.06 -40.83 -10.28
CA PRO A 5 -8.68 -41.51 -9.06
C PRO A 5 -8.92 -40.57 -7.87
N SER A 6 -9.71 -41.03 -6.90
CA SER A 6 -9.88 -40.37 -5.61
C SER A 6 -8.51 -40.16 -4.97
N ARG A 7 -8.12 -38.91 -4.73
CA ARG A 7 -6.90 -38.56 -3.98
C ARG A 7 -7.00 -39.19 -2.59
N LYS A 8 -6.17 -40.20 -2.34
CA LYS A 8 -5.92 -40.69 -0.99
C LYS A 8 -5.29 -39.57 -0.19
N SER A 9 -5.90 -39.17 0.92
CA SER A 9 -5.31 -38.31 1.94
C SER A 9 -3.90 -38.80 2.28
N ARG A 10 -2.89 -37.95 2.04
CA ARG A 10 -1.53 -38.18 2.54
C ARG A 10 -1.55 -38.10 4.07
N PRO A 11 -0.79 -38.93 4.79
CA PRO A 11 -0.74 -38.87 6.26
C PRO A 11 -0.12 -37.56 6.72
N SER A 12 -0.83 -36.86 7.60
CA SER A 12 -0.41 -35.85 8.57
C SER A 12 0.70 -34.86 8.15
N ASP A 13 0.40 -33.93 7.23
CA ASP A 13 0.96 -32.60 7.32
C ASP A 13 0.16 -31.84 8.39
N ILE A 14 0.80 -31.48 9.48
CA ILE A 14 0.17 -30.74 10.59
C ILE A 14 -0.36 -29.42 10.03
N LEU A 15 -1.69 -29.28 9.91
CA LEU A 15 -2.35 -28.08 9.38
C LEU A 15 -2.21 -26.89 10.35
N LEU A 16 -2.01 -27.17 11.64
CA LEU A 16 -1.81 -26.16 12.67
C LEU A 16 -0.32 -25.79 12.78
N LYS A 17 -0.03 -24.50 12.54
CA LYS A 17 1.29 -23.89 12.71
C LYS A 17 1.25 -22.96 13.93
N GLN A 18 2.19 -23.09 14.85
CA GLN A 18 2.23 -22.30 16.09
C GLN A 18 3.49 -21.43 16.16
N TYR A 19 3.28 -20.15 16.40
CA TYR A 19 4.35 -19.15 16.45
C TYR A 19 4.14 -18.17 17.62
N ASP A 20 5.20 -17.48 18.01
CA ASP A 20 5.09 -16.34 18.92
C ASP A 20 4.47 -15.15 18.21
N VAL A 21 4.87 -14.93 16.96
CA VAL A 21 4.38 -13.82 16.13
C VAL A 21 4.11 -14.28 14.70
N LEU A 22 2.96 -13.91 14.19
CA LEU A 22 2.58 -14.06 12.78
C LEU A 22 2.63 -12.69 12.10
N ILE A 23 3.45 -12.54 11.07
CA ILE A 23 3.55 -11.32 10.25
C ILE A 23 2.97 -11.60 8.87
N LEU A 24 1.96 -10.82 8.48
CA LEU A 24 1.31 -10.90 7.17
C LEU A 24 1.82 -9.77 6.29
N GLY A 25 2.68 -10.10 5.33
CA GLY A 25 3.31 -9.18 4.37
C GLY A 25 4.81 -9.04 4.54
N SER A 26 5.54 -9.13 3.43
CA SER A 26 7.00 -9.15 3.35
C SER A 26 7.65 -7.84 2.86
N GLY A 27 6.92 -6.73 2.88
CA GLY A 27 7.50 -5.41 2.60
C GLY A 27 8.49 -4.97 3.69
N THR A 28 9.09 -3.79 3.52
CA THR A 28 10.08 -3.23 4.47
C THR A 28 9.57 -3.27 5.92
N ALA A 29 8.30 -2.97 6.17
CA ALA A 29 7.71 -3.03 7.52
C ALA A 29 7.75 -4.45 8.10
N GLY A 30 7.28 -5.46 7.33
CA GLY A 30 7.23 -6.84 7.78
C GLY A 30 8.62 -7.43 8.02
N GLN A 31 9.56 -7.23 7.09
CA GLN A 31 10.93 -7.74 7.21
C GLN A 31 11.71 -7.08 8.35
N SER A 32 11.61 -5.75 8.50
CA SER A 32 12.28 -5.03 9.59
C SER A 32 11.77 -5.51 10.95
N MET A 33 10.47 -5.75 11.06
CA MET A 33 9.85 -6.24 12.29
C MET A 33 10.22 -7.68 12.59
N ALA A 34 10.24 -8.57 11.58
CA ALA A 34 10.67 -9.95 11.73
C ALA A 34 12.09 -10.03 12.30
N LEU A 35 13.04 -9.26 11.75
CA LEU A 35 14.42 -9.22 12.21
C LEU A 35 14.59 -8.66 13.63
N ARG A 36 13.74 -7.72 14.05
CA ARG A 36 13.78 -7.16 15.41
C ARG A 36 13.22 -8.11 16.48
N LEU A 37 12.34 -9.01 16.08
CA LEU A 37 11.68 -9.96 16.98
C LEU A 37 12.42 -11.30 17.09
N ALA A 38 13.07 -11.73 16.01
CA ALA A 38 13.54 -13.10 15.84
C ALA A 38 14.68 -13.51 16.76
N ASP A 39 15.43 -12.57 17.34
CA ASP A 39 16.44 -12.88 18.36
C ASP A 39 15.84 -13.50 19.64
N ARG A 40 14.54 -13.29 19.89
CA ARG A 40 13.86 -13.71 21.12
C ARG A 40 12.61 -14.55 20.89
N LEU A 41 12.02 -14.49 19.70
CA LEU A 41 10.71 -15.07 19.38
C LEU A 41 10.79 -15.86 18.08
N HIS A 42 9.93 -16.87 17.96
CA HIS A 42 9.73 -17.61 16.73
C HIS A 42 8.68 -16.91 15.86
N VAL A 43 9.06 -16.53 14.65
CA VAL A 43 8.29 -15.67 13.75
C VAL A 43 7.90 -16.42 12.49
N ALA A 44 6.61 -16.39 12.12
CA ALA A 44 6.14 -16.73 10.79
C ALA A 44 6.01 -15.45 9.95
N LEU A 45 6.68 -15.39 8.82
CA LEU A 45 6.54 -14.32 7.83
C LEU A 45 5.82 -14.88 6.60
N VAL A 46 4.58 -14.44 6.38
CA VAL A 46 3.70 -14.92 5.31
C VAL A 46 3.60 -13.89 4.20
N THR A 47 3.80 -14.31 2.97
CA THR A 47 3.69 -13.46 1.78
C THR A 47 3.01 -14.19 0.62
N LYS A 48 2.10 -13.51 -0.10
CA LYS A 48 1.31 -14.13 -1.16
C LYS A 48 2.04 -14.34 -2.50
N ARG A 49 3.23 -13.76 -2.63
CA ARG A 49 4.17 -13.93 -3.75
C ARG A 49 5.56 -14.18 -3.18
N ASP A 50 6.57 -14.04 -4.01
CA ASP A 50 7.96 -14.10 -3.56
C ASP A 50 8.26 -13.02 -2.51
N LEU A 51 9.23 -13.26 -1.64
CA LEU A 51 9.62 -12.35 -0.56
C LEU A 51 9.94 -10.93 -1.05
N ALA A 52 10.47 -10.81 -2.26
CA ALA A 52 10.83 -9.54 -2.89
C ALA A 52 9.63 -8.80 -3.53
N ASP A 53 8.50 -9.48 -3.77
CA ASP A 53 7.34 -8.89 -4.44
C ASP A 53 6.55 -7.99 -3.51
N SER A 54 6.99 -6.74 -3.38
CA SER A 54 6.35 -5.75 -2.54
C SER A 54 6.38 -4.35 -3.17
N ALA A 55 5.46 -3.47 -2.75
CA ALA A 55 5.51 -2.07 -3.13
C ALA A 55 6.80 -1.37 -2.67
N SER A 56 7.40 -1.85 -1.58
CA SER A 56 8.69 -1.35 -1.09
C SER A 56 9.81 -1.57 -2.09
N ASN A 57 9.84 -2.72 -2.77
CA ASN A 57 10.85 -3.03 -3.80
C ASN A 57 10.79 -2.08 -5.01
N TRP A 58 9.64 -1.48 -5.26
CA TRP A 58 9.40 -0.57 -6.38
C TRP A 58 9.62 0.90 -6.02
N ALA A 59 9.98 1.20 -4.77
CA ALA A 59 10.24 2.56 -4.31
C ALA A 59 11.55 3.08 -4.89
N GLN A 60 11.44 4.04 -5.83
CA GLN A 60 12.58 4.67 -6.51
C GLN A 60 13.25 5.75 -5.66
N GLY A 61 12.45 6.49 -4.88
CA GLY A 61 12.93 7.55 -3.99
C GLY A 61 13.75 7.03 -2.81
N GLY A 62 14.05 7.93 -1.86
CA GLY A 62 14.83 7.57 -0.68
C GLY A 62 13.99 7.48 0.60
N ILE A 63 14.68 7.64 1.72
CA ILE A 63 14.08 7.69 3.06
C ILE A 63 14.38 9.06 3.67
N ALA A 64 13.34 9.76 4.11
CA ALA A 64 13.49 11.07 4.74
C ALA A 64 13.94 10.92 6.19
N ALA A 65 15.06 11.52 6.56
CA ALA A 65 15.51 11.59 7.95
C ALA A 65 16.42 12.80 8.18
N VAL A 66 16.37 13.39 9.36
CA VAL A 66 17.26 14.47 9.76
C VAL A 66 18.61 13.86 10.18
N LEU A 67 19.57 13.90 9.27
CA LEU A 67 20.90 13.29 9.44
C LEU A 67 22.03 14.31 9.51
N ASP A 68 21.80 15.51 8.98
CA ASP A 68 22.78 16.59 8.85
C ASP A 68 22.41 17.78 9.76
N ASN A 69 23.41 18.52 10.23
CA ASN A 69 23.24 19.71 11.07
C ASN A 69 22.65 20.92 10.33
N THR A 70 22.54 20.86 9.00
CA THR A 70 21.89 21.90 8.18
C THR A 70 20.37 21.77 8.17
N ASP A 71 19.83 20.67 8.72
CA ASP A 71 18.41 20.38 8.84
C ASP A 71 17.97 20.29 10.31
N SER A 72 16.68 20.28 10.58
CA SER A 72 16.12 20.14 11.92
C SER A 72 14.86 19.28 11.96
N ILE A 73 14.61 18.68 13.13
CA ILE A 73 13.39 17.91 13.43
C ILE A 73 12.14 18.77 13.14
N GLU A 74 12.15 20.04 13.58
CA GLU A 74 11.06 20.98 13.40
C GLU A 74 10.79 21.29 11.92
N ALA A 75 11.83 21.44 11.10
CA ALA A 75 11.68 21.67 9.67
C ALA A 75 11.04 20.45 8.97
N HIS A 76 11.46 19.23 9.31
CA HIS A 76 10.86 18.02 8.75
C HIS A 76 9.40 17.83 9.22
N ILE A 77 9.09 18.11 10.48
CA ILE A 77 7.71 18.10 11.02
C ILE A 77 6.86 19.12 10.27
N GLN A 78 7.35 20.35 10.07
CA GLN A 78 6.62 21.41 9.37
C GLN A 78 6.34 21.04 7.90
N ASP A 79 7.34 20.50 7.18
CA ASP A 79 7.15 20.02 5.80
C ASP A 79 6.07 18.92 5.74
N THR A 80 6.07 18.01 6.72
CA THR A 80 5.07 16.94 6.82
C THR A 80 3.67 17.50 7.07
N PHE A 81 3.53 18.50 7.96
CA PHE A 81 2.24 19.16 8.23
C PHE A 81 1.69 19.91 7.02
N VAL A 82 2.57 20.60 6.29
CA VAL A 82 2.18 21.31 5.07
C VAL A 82 1.68 20.31 4.02
N ALA A 83 2.42 19.24 3.79
CA ALA A 83 2.02 18.18 2.86
C ALA A 83 0.69 17.54 3.26
N GLY A 84 0.52 17.21 4.55
CA GLY A 84 -0.68 16.56 5.09
C GLY A 84 -1.92 17.47 5.21
N ALA A 85 -1.84 18.73 4.72
CA ALA A 85 -2.95 19.68 4.66
C ALA A 85 -3.68 19.87 6.00
N GLY A 86 -2.91 19.95 7.10
CA GLY A 86 -3.40 20.22 8.46
C GLY A 86 -4.12 19.05 9.13
N LEU A 87 -4.03 17.83 8.58
CA LEU A 87 -4.67 16.63 9.14
C LEU A 87 -3.69 15.66 9.80
N CYS A 88 -2.37 15.91 9.72
CA CYS A 88 -1.39 15.09 10.41
C CYS A 88 -1.61 15.10 11.92
N ASN A 89 -1.40 13.96 12.57
CA ASN A 89 -1.38 13.87 14.02
C ASN A 89 -0.02 14.40 14.54
N PRO A 90 0.01 15.47 15.35
CA PRO A 90 1.27 16.07 15.80
C PRO A 90 2.17 15.10 16.59
N THR A 91 1.57 14.26 17.42
CA THR A 91 2.31 13.29 18.25
C THR A 91 2.93 12.20 17.38
N SER A 92 2.18 11.63 16.44
CA SER A 92 2.71 10.61 15.51
C SER A 92 3.77 11.18 14.59
N THR A 93 3.58 12.39 14.07
CA THR A 93 4.56 13.03 13.19
C THR A 93 5.87 13.29 13.92
N ARG A 94 5.81 13.86 15.11
CA ARG A 94 7.01 14.08 15.94
C ARG A 94 7.72 12.77 16.27
N PHE A 95 6.95 11.76 16.69
CA PHE A 95 7.47 10.42 16.99
C PHE A 95 8.25 9.82 15.82
N VAL A 96 7.71 9.89 14.61
CA VAL A 96 8.39 9.34 13.42
C VAL A 96 9.64 10.13 13.08
N VAL A 97 9.58 11.46 13.09
CA VAL A 97 10.71 12.31 12.69
C VAL A 97 11.85 12.21 13.70
N GLU A 98 11.57 12.23 15.01
CA GLU A 98 12.58 12.10 16.06
C GLU A 98 13.30 10.74 16.04
N ASN A 99 12.62 9.66 15.65
CA ASN A 99 13.20 8.31 15.55
C ASN A 99 13.81 8.00 14.16
N GLY A 100 13.76 8.96 13.23
CA GLY A 100 14.22 8.76 11.86
C GLY A 100 15.70 8.42 11.75
N LYS A 101 16.56 9.14 12.47
CA LYS A 101 18.01 8.90 12.47
C LYS A 101 18.33 7.47 12.92
N ARG A 102 17.75 7.01 14.04
CA ARG A 102 17.93 5.65 14.57
C ARG A 102 17.51 4.58 13.56
N ALA A 103 16.40 4.81 12.86
CA ALA A 103 15.94 3.91 11.83
C ALA A 103 16.91 3.78 10.64
N ILE A 104 17.54 4.89 10.22
CA ILE A 104 18.56 4.88 9.16
C ILE A 104 19.84 4.22 9.63
N GLU A 105 20.32 4.52 10.82
CA GLU A 105 21.51 3.88 11.43
C GLU A 105 21.32 2.35 11.48
N TRP A 106 20.14 1.88 11.87
CA TRP A 106 19.80 0.44 11.87
C TRP A 106 19.91 -0.21 10.47
N LEU A 107 19.51 0.49 9.40
CA LEU A 107 19.68 0.00 8.02
C LEU A 107 21.15 0.00 7.58
N ILE A 108 21.91 1.01 7.97
CA ILE A 108 23.36 1.12 7.70
C ILE A 108 24.10 -0.05 8.35
N ASP A 109 23.80 -0.34 9.62
CA ASP A 109 24.40 -1.44 10.37
C ASP A 109 24.10 -2.82 9.75
N ARG A 110 22.97 -2.94 9.04
CA ARG A 110 22.62 -4.15 8.28
C ARG A 110 23.22 -4.20 6.89
N GLY A 111 23.95 -3.17 6.48
CA GLY A 111 24.69 -3.16 5.22
C GLY A 111 23.89 -2.68 4.01
N VAL A 112 22.81 -1.91 4.20
CA VAL A 112 22.12 -1.28 3.07
C VAL A 112 23.09 -0.36 2.32
N PRO A 113 23.31 -0.53 1.00
CA PRO A 113 24.32 0.17 0.22
C PRO A 113 23.85 1.57 -0.20
N PHE A 114 23.67 2.47 0.77
CA PHE A 114 23.32 3.86 0.46
C PHE A 114 24.45 4.57 -0.31
N THR A 115 24.04 5.50 -1.19
CA THR A 115 24.96 6.29 -2.02
C THR A 115 25.91 7.10 -1.14
N ARG A 116 27.22 6.91 -1.35
CA ARG A 116 28.30 7.60 -0.61
C ARG A 116 28.63 8.95 -1.24
N GLU A 117 29.07 9.90 -0.39
CA GLU A 117 29.60 11.19 -0.79
C GLU A 117 30.85 11.50 0.04
N ALA A 118 32.02 11.45 -0.60
CA ALA A 118 33.31 11.53 0.10
C ALA A 118 33.53 12.87 0.82
N ASP A 119 33.03 13.97 0.26
CA ASP A 119 33.21 15.32 0.79
C ASP A 119 32.13 15.70 1.82
N SER A 120 31.17 14.83 2.09
CA SER A 120 30.13 15.02 3.09
C SER A 120 30.60 14.58 4.48
N GLN A 121 30.37 15.40 5.52
CA GLN A 121 30.65 15.02 6.90
C GLN A 121 29.91 13.75 7.33
N LEU A 122 28.74 13.52 6.75
CA LEU A 122 27.92 12.32 6.97
C LEU A 122 28.48 11.08 6.24
N GLY A 123 29.28 11.27 5.18
CA GLY A 123 29.77 10.21 4.29
C GLY A 123 28.70 9.63 3.34
N TYR A 124 27.49 10.20 3.31
CA TYR A 124 26.38 9.82 2.45
C TYR A 124 25.85 11.01 1.68
N HIS A 125 25.43 10.75 0.44
CA HIS A 125 24.75 11.75 -0.38
C HIS A 125 23.28 11.88 0.04
N LEU A 126 22.83 13.13 0.23
CA LEU A 126 21.44 13.44 0.53
C LEU A 126 20.81 14.21 -0.65
N THR A 127 19.60 13.83 -1.05
CA THR A 127 18.81 14.55 -2.05
C THR A 127 17.67 15.33 -1.40
N ARG A 128 17.01 16.18 -2.19
CA ARG A 128 15.80 16.90 -1.83
C ARG A 128 14.70 16.55 -2.81
N GLU A 129 13.56 16.09 -2.31
CA GLU A 129 12.36 15.82 -3.09
C GLU A 129 11.31 16.92 -2.91
N GLY A 130 10.28 16.90 -3.75
CA GLY A 130 9.18 17.86 -3.70
C GLY A 130 8.48 17.89 -2.34
N GLY A 131 8.25 19.09 -1.80
CA GLY A 131 7.64 19.31 -0.49
C GLY A 131 8.65 19.36 0.67
N HIS A 132 9.93 18.98 0.48
CA HIS A 132 10.96 19.10 1.49
C HIS A 132 11.68 20.45 1.40
N SER A 133 11.88 21.11 2.54
CA SER A 133 12.64 22.37 2.65
C SER A 133 14.17 22.14 2.63
N HIS A 134 14.64 20.95 3.04
CA HIS A 134 16.06 20.60 3.16
C HIS A 134 16.40 19.31 2.41
N ARG A 135 17.71 19.11 2.16
CA ARG A 135 18.27 17.85 1.65
C ARG A 135 18.34 16.86 2.80
N ARG A 136 17.36 15.95 2.89
CA ARG A 136 17.27 14.96 3.98
C ARG A 136 16.96 13.55 3.49
N ILE A 137 16.96 13.34 2.19
CA ILE A 137 16.57 12.05 1.61
C ILE A 137 17.83 11.25 1.37
N ILE A 138 18.07 10.23 2.23
CA ILE A 138 19.12 9.24 2.00
C ILE A 138 18.60 8.22 0.96
N HIS A 139 19.46 7.80 0.03
CA HIS A 139 19.04 6.97 -1.08
C HIS A 139 20.15 5.99 -1.53
N ALA A 140 19.76 4.94 -2.26
CA ALA A 140 20.65 4.03 -2.96
C ALA A 140 20.38 4.16 -4.47
N ALA A 141 21.15 5.01 -5.14
CA ALA A 141 20.93 5.42 -6.53
C ALA A 141 19.44 5.81 -6.77
N ASP A 142 18.78 5.21 -7.76
CA ASP A 142 17.36 5.38 -8.10
C ASP A 142 16.50 4.14 -7.74
N ALA A 143 16.98 3.31 -6.83
CA ALA A 143 16.37 2.03 -6.45
C ALA A 143 16.50 1.74 -4.95
N THR A 144 16.25 2.75 -4.10
CA THR A 144 16.42 2.63 -2.63
C THR A 144 15.58 1.51 -2.05
N GLY A 145 14.34 1.38 -2.47
CA GLY A 145 13.45 0.33 -1.99
C GLY A 145 13.98 -1.05 -2.30
N ALA A 146 14.49 -1.28 -3.52
CA ALA A 146 15.08 -2.56 -3.91
C ALA A 146 16.33 -2.89 -3.09
N ALA A 147 17.20 -1.90 -2.83
CA ALA A 147 18.41 -2.08 -2.02
C ALA A 147 18.06 -2.46 -0.57
N VAL A 148 17.10 -1.75 0.05
CA VAL A 148 16.61 -2.06 1.40
C VAL A 148 15.97 -3.46 1.43
N GLN A 149 15.08 -3.75 0.49
CA GLN A 149 14.34 -5.00 0.42
C GLN A 149 15.26 -6.21 0.23
N ALA A 150 16.25 -6.11 -0.66
CA ALA A 150 17.24 -7.17 -0.88
C ALA A 150 18.11 -7.42 0.36
N THR A 151 18.61 -6.35 0.99
CA THR A 151 19.44 -6.46 2.19
C THR A 151 18.68 -7.11 3.35
N LEU A 152 17.47 -6.60 3.66
CA LEU A 152 16.66 -7.17 4.74
C LEU A 152 16.20 -8.60 4.42
N GLY A 153 15.84 -8.88 3.16
CA GLY A 153 15.46 -10.21 2.70
C GLY A 153 16.56 -11.25 2.88
N ASP A 154 17.82 -10.88 2.60
CA ASP A 154 18.97 -11.73 2.85
C ASP A 154 19.16 -12.06 4.33
N HIS A 155 18.99 -11.08 5.21
CA HIS A 155 19.03 -11.32 6.65
C HIS A 155 17.87 -12.19 7.13
N VAL A 156 16.65 -11.96 6.65
CA VAL A 156 15.46 -12.75 6.98
C VAL A 156 15.64 -14.21 6.56
N ARG A 157 16.12 -14.48 5.32
CA ARG A 157 16.34 -15.84 4.82
C ARG A 157 17.38 -16.63 5.61
N ARG A 158 18.33 -15.96 6.24
CA ARG A 158 19.41 -16.60 7.04
C ARG A 158 19.07 -16.74 8.52
N HIS A 159 17.99 -16.13 9.00
CA HIS A 159 17.68 -16.11 10.42
C HIS A 159 16.98 -17.41 10.87
N PRO A 160 17.53 -18.17 11.85
CA PRO A 160 17.00 -19.50 12.22
C PRO A 160 15.62 -19.49 12.88
N ASN A 161 15.20 -18.35 13.42
CA ASN A 161 13.90 -18.20 14.11
C ASN A 161 12.84 -17.53 13.24
N ILE A 162 13.07 -17.39 11.92
CA ILE A 162 12.09 -16.87 10.96
C ILE A 162 11.74 -17.96 9.97
N ASP A 163 10.49 -18.41 9.99
CA ASP A 163 9.95 -19.27 8.94
C ASP A 163 9.23 -18.42 7.90
N ILE A 164 9.64 -18.56 6.64
CA ILE A 164 9.09 -17.81 5.51
C ILE A 164 8.11 -18.68 4.75
N TYR A 165 6.90 -18.15 4.53
CA TYR A 165 5.83 -18.77 3.76
C TYR A 165 5.55 -17.92 2.52
N GLU A 166 6.27 -18.18 1.44
CA GLU A 166 6.02 -17.58 0.11
C GLU A 166 4.84 -18.29 -0.55
N HIS A 167 4.12 -17.61 -1.45
CA HIS A 167 2.90 -18.11 -2.12
C HIS A 167 1.79 -18.52 -1.14
N HIS A 168 1.66 -17.77 -0.04
CA HIS A 168 0.66 -17.98 0.98
C HIS A 168 -0.14 -16.70 1.22
N ILE A 169 -1.47 -16.75 1.12
CA ILE A 169 -2.34 -15.60 1.32
C ILE A 169 -3.23 -15.79 2.55
N ALA A 170 -3.30 -14.77 3.41
CA ALA A 170 -4.22 -14.80 4.55
C ALA A 170 -5.68 -14.70 4.07
N VAL A 171 -6.48 -15.71 4.41
CA VAL A 171 -7.91 -15.78 4.10
C VAL A 171 -8.70 -14.85 5.01
N ASP A 172 -8.48 -14.98 6.33
CA ASP A 172 -9.08 -14.12 7.35
C ASP A 172 -8.38 -14.25 8.71
N LEU A 173 -8.54 -13.24 9.57
CA LEU A 173 -8.07 -13.29 10.95
C LEU A 173 -8.98 -14.17 11.82
N ILE A 174 -8.38 -14.94 12.72
CA ILE A 174 -9.06 -15.71 13.75
C ILE A 174 -9.11 -14.84 15.00
N THR A 175 -10.33 -14.43 15.37
CA THR A 175 -10.56 -13.62 16.58
C THR A 175 -11.36 -14.39 17.60
N GLY A 176 -11.19 -14.07 18.89
CA GLY A 176 -11.97 -14.67 19.96
C GLY A 176 -13.48 -14.51 19.74
N ASP A 177 -13.93 -13.37 19.24
CA ASP A 177 -15.35 -13.14 18.96
C ASP A 177 -15.91 -14.13 17.91
N LYS A 178 -15.13 -14.45 16.87
CA LYS A 178 -15.51 -15.47 15.87
C LYS A 178 -15.59 -16.88 16.45
N LEU A 179 -14.80 -17.15 17.48
CA LEU A 179 -14.80 -18.44 18.18
C LEU A 179 -15.74 -18.50 19.40
N GLY A 180 -16.55 -17.46 19.63
CA GLY A 180 -17.43 -17.38 20.78
C GLY A 180 -16.71 -17.12 22.11
N GLN A 181 -15.50 -16.57 22.07
CA GLN A 181 -14.65 -16.18 23.20
C GLN A 181 -14.43 -14.66 23.19
N PRO A 182 -15.46 -13.84 23.53
CA PRO A 182 -15.35 -12.39 23.48
C PRO A 182 -14.18 -11.86 24.32
N GLY A 183 -13.45 -10.89 23.75
CA GLY A 183 -12.31 -10.26 24.43
C GLY A 183 -10.98 -11.01 24.34
N ALA A 184 -10.93 -12.22 23.78
CA ALA A 184 -9.66 -12.93 23.58
C ALA A 184 -8.76 -12.31 22.49
N GLY A 185 -9.26 -11.33 21.73
CA GLY A 185 -8.48 -10.61 20.73
C GLY A 185 -8.22 -11.40 19.45
N CYS A 186 -7.12 -11.09 18.78
CA CYS A 186 -6.64 -11.82 17.61
C CYS A 186 -5.77 -13.02 18.07
N LEU A 187 -6.06 -14.19 17.55
CA LEU A 187 -5.45 -15.46 17.94
C LEU A 187 -4.61 -16.08 16.82
N GLY A 188 -4.62 -15.46 15.62
CA GLY A 188 -3.92 -15.94 14.44
C GLY A 188 -4.70 -15.67 13.15
N ALA A 189 -4.44 -16.47 12.13
CA ALA A 189 -5.10 -16.36 10.83
C ALA A 189 -5.25 -17.71 10.14
N TYR A 190 -6.26 -17.83 9.30
CA TYR A 190 -6.34 -18.85 8.26
C TYR A 190 -5.57 -18.37 7.03
N VAL A 191 -4.73 -19.22 6.48
CA VAL A 191 -3.81 -18.89 5.39
C VAL A 191 -3.90 -19.95 4.30
N LEU A 192 -4.21 -19.55 3.08
CA LEU A 192 -4.20 -20.43 1.92
C LEU A 192 -2.77 -20.62 1.42
N ASP A 193 -2.31 -21.85 1.40
CA ASP A 193 -1.17 -22.31 0.62
C ASP A 193 -1.63 -22.40 -0.85
N ILE A 194 -1.21 -21.42 -1.67
CA ILE A 194 -1.72 -21.25 -3.05
C ILE A 194 -1.30 -22.43 -3.93
N GLU A 195 -0.08 -22.92 -3.76
CA GLU A 195 0.44 -24.04 -4.56
C GLU A 195 -0.09 -25.40 -4.08
N GLY A 196 -0.26 -25.53 -2.75
CA GLY A 196 -0.80 -26.73 -2.13
C GLY A 196 -2.33 -26.81 -2.15
N GLU A 197 -3.03 -25.75 -2.58
CA GLU A 197 -4.51 -25.65 -2.63
C GLU A 197 -5.19 -26.04 -1.32
N ARG A 198 -4.63 -25.63 -0.19
CA ARG A 198 -5.12 -25.97 1.15
C ARG A 198 -5.01 -24.81 2.11
N VAL A 199 -5.93 -24.71 3.04
CA VAL A 199 -5.91 -23.69 4.08
C VAL A 199 -5.23 -24.23 5.33
N LEU A 200 -4.22 -23.49 5.79
CA LEU A 200 -3.47 -23.76 7.02
C LEU A 200 -3.97 -22.86 8.15
N THR A 201 -3.92 -23.36 9.38
CA THR A 201 -4.24 -22.59 10.58
C THR A 201 -2.96 -22.09 11.23
N PHE A 202 -2.73 -20.77 11.22
CA PHE A 202 -1.62 -20.15 11.93
C PHE A 202 -2.11 -19.62 13.27
N SER A 203 -1.61 -20.19 14.33
CA SER A 203 -1.86 -19.74 15.70
C SER A 203 -0.70 -18.88 16.19
N ALA A 204 -1.00 -17.68 16.66
CA ALA A 204 0.00 -16.77 17.20
C ALA A 204 -0.59 -15.87 18.28
N ARG A 205 0.22 -15.52 19.27
CA ARG A 205 -0.19 -14.57 20.33
C ARG A 205 -0.29 -13.13 19.82
N ASN A 206 0.54 -12.81 18.85
CA ASN A 206 0.56 -11.50 18.21
C ASN A 206 0.52 -11.69 16.70
N THR A 207 -0.40 -11.01 16.06
CA THR A 207 -0.52 -10.98 14.59
C THR A 207 -0.26 -9.57 14.10
N VAL A 208 0.58 -9.43 13.09
CA VAL A 208 0.97 -8.14 12.50
C VAL A 208 0.50 -8.05 11.07
N ILE A 209 -0.24 -7.03 10.74
CA ILE A 209 -0.63 -6.68 9.38
C ILE A 209 0.41 -5.74 8.80
N ALA A 210 1.13 -6.18 7.76
CA ALA A 210 2.13 -5.44 6.99
C ALA A 210 1.92 -5.61 5.48
N THR A 211 0.64 -5.75 5.06
CA THR A 211 0.23 -6.18 3.71
C THR A 211 0.28 -5.07 2.65
N GLY A 212 0.75 -3.86 3.01
CA GLY A 212 0.82 -2.73 2.10
C GLY A 212 -0.54 -2.08 1.82
N GLY A 213 -0.62 -1.34 0.70
CA GLY A 213 -1.74 -0.47 0.38
C GLY A 213 -2.83 -1.11 -0.49
N THR A 214 -3.58 -0.23 -1.15
CA THR A 214 -4.85 -0.59 -1.80
C THR A 214 -4.91 -0.19 -3.28
N GLY A 215 -3.75 0.06 -3.92
CA GLY A 215 -3.70 0.65 -5.26
C GLY A 215 -4.44 -0.15 -6.34
N LYS A 216 -4.53 -1.48 -6.19
CA LYS A 216 -5.24 -2.37 -7.14
C LYS A 216 -6.75 -2.19 -7.17
N VAL A 217 -7.33 -1.46 -6.24
CA VAL A 217 -8.73 -1.03 -6.31
C VAL A 217 -9.01 -0.18 -7.56
N TYR A 218 -7.96 0.48 -8.10
CA TYR A 218 -8.06 1.32 -9.30
C TYR A 218 -7.53 0.62 -10.55
N LEU A 219 -8.05 1.02 -11.71
CA LEU A 219 -7.63 0.48 -13.01
C LEU A 219 -6.13 0.73 -13.27
N TYR A 220 -5.68 1.96 -13.04
CA TYR A 220 -4.28 2.35 -13.18
C TYR A 220 -3.66 2.57 -11.80
N THR A 221 -2.54 1.88 -11.56
CA THR A 221 -1.77 1.99 -10.33
C THR A 221 -0.28 1.78 -10.61
N THR A 222 0.57 2.46 -9.86
CA THR A 222 2.03 2.23 -9.86
C THR A 222 2.44 1.11 -8.90
N ASN A 223 1.48 0.53 -8.17
CA ASN A 223 1.76 -0.55 -7.23
C ASN A 223 1.82 -1.91 -7.94
N PRO A 224 2.61 -2.86 -7.42
CA PRO A 224 2.59 -4.25 -7.89
C PRO A 224 1.24 -4.91 -7.67
N ASP A 225 1.04 -6.07 -8.29
CA ASP A 225 -0.23 -6.80 -8.25
C ASP A 225 -0.66 -7.23 -6.84
N VAL A 226 0.26 -7.21 -5.88
CA VAL A 226 0.01 -7.58 -4.48
C VAL A 226 -0.74 -6.52 -3.65
N ALA A 227 -0.91 -5.28 -4.14
CA ALA A 227 -1.52 -4.18 -3.38
C ALA A 227 -3.06 -4.19 -3.42
N THR A 228 -3.69 -5.22 -2.89
CA THR A 228 -5.13 -5.51 -2.96
C THR A 228 -5.91 -5.11 -1.69
N GLY A 229 -5.24 -4.51 -0.69
CA GLY A 229 -5.89 -4.03 0.53
C GLY A 229 -6.27 -5.14 1.53
N ASP A 230 -5.62 -6.29 1.45
CA ASP A 230 -5.96 -7.49 2.22
C ASP A 230 -6.02 -7.23 3.72
N GLY A 231 -4.99 -6.59 4.27
CA GLY A 231 -4.92 -6.31 5.70
C GLY A 231 -6.01 -5.37 6.17
N VAL A 232 -6.31 -4.31 5.42
CA VAL A 232 -7.38 -3.37 5.74
C VAL A 232 -8.73 -4.08 5.76
N ALA A 233 -8.99 -4.93 4.77
CA ALA A 233 -10.24 -5.70 4.68
C ALA A 233 -10.36 -6.71 5.82
N MET A 234 -9.31 -7.45 6.15
CA MET A 234 -9.29 -8.41 7.25
C MET A 234 -9.47 -7.71 8.61
N ALA A 235 -8.75 -6.62 8.86
CA ALA A 235 -8.88 -5.85 10.10
C ALA A 235 -10.29 -5.26 10.26
N TRP A 236 -10.90 -4.76 9.16
CA TRP A 236 -12.30 -4.32 9.16
C TRP A 236 -13.25 -5.44 9.59
N ARG A 237 -13.10 -6.63 9.01
CA ARG A 237 -13.92 -7.81 9.39
C ARG A 237 -13.65 -8.31 10.81
N ALA A 238 -12.45 -8.03 11.34
CA ALA A 238 -12.07 -8.34 12.72
C ALA A 238 -12.60 -7.32 13.76
N GLY A 239 -13.17 -6.19 13.31
CA GLY A 239 -13.73 -5.20 14.21
C GLY A 239 -12.90 -3.91 14.36
N CYS A 240 -11.76 -3.78 13.70
CA CYS A 240 -10.92 -2.59 13.78
C CYS A 240 -11.56 -1.38 13.09
N ARG A 241 -11.35 -0.20 13.67
CA ARG A 241 -11.62 1.07 13.00
C ARG A 241 -10.65 1.27 11.84
N VAL A 242 -11.16 1.90 10.78
CA VAL A 242 -10.33 2.40 9.69
C VAL A 242 -10.53 3.90 9.54
N GLY A 243 -9.46 4.60 9.16
CA GLY A 243 -9.48 6.05 9.00
C GLY A 243 -8.98 6.51 7.64
N ASN A 244 -9.53 7.64 7.15
CA ASN A 244 -8.96 8.42 6.06
C ASN A 244 -8.79 7.67 4.73
N MET A 245 -9.60 6.63 4.47
CA MET A 245 -9.51 5.78 3.27
C MET A 245 -9.74 6.55 1.96
N GLU A 246 -10.34 7.73 2.00
CA GLU A 246 -10.56 8.59 0.84
C GLU A 246 -9.29 9.26 0.30
N PHE A 247 -8.20 9.29 1.08
CA PHE A 247 -6.95 9.93 0.69
C PHE A 247 -6.03 8.95 -0.04
N ILE A 248 -6.31 8.77 -1.30
CA ILE A 248 -5.48 8.01 -2.24
C ILE A 248 -4.63 8.97 -3.05
N GLN A 249 -3.31 8.86 -2.94
CA GLN A 249 -2.38 9.65 -3.73
C GLN A 249 -2.28 9.07 -5.13
N PHE A 250 -2.46 9.92 -6.15
CA PHE A 250 -2.26 9.57 -7.55
C PHE A 250 -0.96 10.18 -8.04
N HIS A 251 -0.10 9.37 -8.65
CA HIS A 251 1.05 9.87 -9.38
C HIS A 251 0.60 10.35 -10.77
N PRO A 252 1.02 11.55 -11.23
CA PRO A 252 0.51 12.11 -12.48
C PRO A 252 0.88 11.31 -13.72
N THR A 253 2.07 10.70 -13.74
CA THR A 253 2.69 10.17 -14.95
C THR A 253 3.09 8.70 -14.78
N CYS A 254 2.14 7.78 -14.97
CA CYS A 254 2.36 6.36 -15.17
C CYS A 254 2.33 6.08 -16.68
N LEU A 255 3.22 5.25 -17.19
CA LEU A 255 3.25 4.89 -18.59
C LEU A 255 1.94 4.20 -19.00
N TYR A 256 1.27 4.76 -19.99
CA TYR A 256 0.06 4.18 -20.59
C TYR A 256 0.45 3.26 -21.75
N HIS A 257 0.54 1.96 -21.46
CA HIS A 257 0.82 0.94 -22.47
C HIS A 257 0.25 -0.42 -22.03
N PRO A 258 -0.36 -1.23 -22.92
CA PRO A 258 -0.99 -2.49 -22.54
C PRO A 258 -0.07 -3.49 -21.84
N GLN A 259 1.22 -3.46 -22.15
CA GLN A 259 2.23 -4.37 -21.60
C GLN A 259 3.10 -3.73 -20.49
N ALA A 260 2.91 -2.43 -20.20
CA ALA A 260 3.80 -1.69 -19.31
C ALA A 260 3.45 -1.82 -17.83
N LYS A 261 2.52 -2.66 -17.42
CA LYS A 261 2.05 -2.82 -16.04
C LYS A 261 2.73 -1.90 -15.02
N SER A 262 2.08 -0.81 -14.61
CA SER A 262 2.50 0.01 -13.45
C SER A 262 3.84 0.77 -13.56
N PHE A 263 4.44 0.95 -14.75
CA PHE A 263 5.73 1.62 -14.87
C PHE A 263 5.62 3.13 -14.64
N LEU A 264 6.35 3.60 -13.62
CA LEU A 264 6.37 5.02 -13.24
C LEU A 264 7.34 5.81 -14.14
N ILE A 265 6.83 6.89 -14.76
CA ILE A 265 7.68 7.91 -15.35
C ILE A 265 7.96 8.97 -14.27
N SER A 266 9.21 9.01 -13.82
CA SER A 266 9.65 9.85 -12.69
C SER A 266 9.26 11.31 -12.86
N GLU A 267 8.99 11.98 -11.74
CA GLU A 267 8.76 13.43 -11.69
C GLU A 267 9.94 14.24 -12.22
N ALA A 268 11.16 13.68 -12.14
CA ALA A 268 12.37 14.30 -12.67
C ALA A 268 12.25 14.65 -14.17
N VAL A 269 11.50 13.85 -14.97
CA VAL A 269 11.28 14.16 -16.38
C VAL A 269 10.56 15.50 -16.57
N ARG A 270 9.56 15.80 -15.71
CA ARG A 270 8.89 17.11 -15.69
C ARG A 270 9.81 18.20 -15.14
N GLY A 271 10.58 17.87 -14.10
CA GLY A 271 11.59 18.76 -13.49
C GLY A 271 12.63 19.23 -14.48
N GLU A 272 13.02 18.38 -15.42
CA GLU A 272 13.99 18.67 -16.49
C GLU A 272 13.35 19.31 -17.75
N GLY A 273 12.08 19.69 -17.66
CA GLY A 273 11.37 20.44 -18.70
C GLY A 273 10.48 19.60 -19.61
N GLY A 274 10.09 18.38 -19.19
CA GLY A 274 9.07 17.62 -19.92
C GLY A 274 7.71 18.31 -19.91
N LEU A 275 7.05 18.41 -21.09
CA LEU A 275 5.82 19.13 -21.31
C LEU A 275 4.63 18.16 -21.42
N LEU A 276 3.52 18.47 -20.75
CA LEU A 276 2.29 17.71 -20.84
C LEU A 276 1.41 18.20 -22.00
N LYS A 277 1.12 17.30 -22.94
CA LYS A 277 0.41 17.60 -24.19
C LYS A 277 -0.81 16.71 -24.38
N LEU A 278 -1.81 17.25 -25.05
CA LEU A 278 -2.96 16.53 -25.59
C LEU A 278 -2.58 15.74 -26.86
N PRO A 279 -3.43 14.82 -27.35
CA PRO A 279 -3.15 14.07 -28.59
C PRO A 279 -2.92 14.94 -29.83
N ASP A 280 -3.46 16.15 -29.84
CA ASP A 280 -3.26 17.12 -30.92
C ASP A 280 -1.96 17.93 -30.77
N GLY A 281 -1.14 17.66 -29.76
CA GLY A 281 0.10 18.36 -29.46
C GLY A 281 -0.07 19.62 -28.60
N THR A 282 -1.29 20.00 -28.26
CA THR A 282 -1.56 21.19 -27.44
C THR A 282 -1.10 21.01 -26.02
N ARG A 283 -0.28 21.91 -25.49
CA ARG A 283 0.11 22.00 -24.09
C ARG A 283 -1.03 22.54 -23.25
N PHE A 284 -1.40 21.90 -22.14
CA PHE A 284 -2.59 22.29 -21.37
C PHE A 284 -2.30 22.76 -19.93
N MET A 285 -1.14 22.47 -19.35
CA MET A 285 -0.84 22.86 -17.97
C MET A 285 -0.90 24.34 -17.65
N PRO A 286 -0.52 25.27 -18.57
CA PRO A 286 -0.65 26.71 -18.35
C PRO A 286 -2.09 27.18 -18.05
N ASP A 287 -3.10 26.48 -18.56
CA ASP A 287 -4.52 26.80 -18.30
C ASP A 287 -4.99 26.35 -16.90
N HIS A 288 -4.21 25.51 -16.21
CA HIS A 288 -4.58 24.89 -14.93
C HIS A 288 -3.82 25.45 -13.72
N ASP A 289 -2.52 25.76 -13.86
CA ASP A 289 -1.71 26.30 -12.75
C ASP A 289 -0.55 27.15 -13.30
N PRO A 290 -0.24 28.32 -12.69
CA PRO A 290 0.85 29.19 -13.11
C PRO A 290 2.26 28.58 -12.98
N ARG A 291 2.41 27.50 -12.21
CA ARG A 291 3.67 26.72 -12.10
C ARG A 291 3.76 25.63 -13.16
N GLU A 292 2.73 25.48 -13.97
CA GLU A 292 2.65 24.57 -15.10
C GLU A 292 2.97 23.11 -14.70
N GLU A 293 3.88 22.42 -15.43
CA GLU A 293 4.28 21.04 -15.15
C GLU A 293 5.04 20.88 -13.83
N LEU A 294 5.53 21.97 -13.24
CA LEU A 294 6.20 22.00 -11.93
C LEU A 294 5.23 22.20 -10.76
N ALA A 295 3.93 22.30 -11.03
CA ALA A 295 2.93 22.30 -9.98
C ALA A 295 2.99 20.98 -9.13
N PRO A 296 2.54 20.98 -7.86
CA PRO A 296 2.45 19.78 -7.03
C PRO A 296 1.71 18.63 -7.72
N ARG A 297 2.09 17.39 -7.39
CA ARG A 297 1.58 16.17 -8.04
C ARG A 297 0.06 16.09 -8.09
N ASP A 298 -0.62 16.50 -7.03
CA ASP A 298 -2.08 16.47 -6.95
C ASP A 298 -2.74 17.47 -7.92
N ILE A 299 -2.13 18.62 -8.17
CA ILE A 299 -2.60 19.62 -9.15
C ILE A 299 -2.41 19.08 -10.56
N VAL A 300 -1.22 18.58 -10.89
CA VAL A 300 -0.93 18.00 -12.20
C VAL A 300 -1.86 16.81 -12.48
N ALA A 301 -2.02 15.91 -11.52
CA ALA A 301 -2.92 14.75 -11.68
C ALA A 301 -4.38 15.18 -11.89
N ARG A 302 -4.85 16.23 -11.19
CA ARG A 302 -6.20 16.80 -11.42
C ARG A 302 -6.35 17.40 -12.80
N ALA A 303 -5.34 18.12 -13.29
CA ALA A 303 -5.36 18.71 -14.64
C ALA A 303 -5.46 17.62 -15.72
N ILE A 304 -4.63 16.58 -15.60
CA ILE A 304 -4.67 15.43 -16.52
C ILE A 304 -6.03 14.74 -16.47
N ASP A 305 -6.54 14.40 -15.27
CA ASP A 305 -7.86 13.74 -15.09
C ASP A 305 -8.99 14.59 -15.69
N PHE A 306 -8.91 15.91 -15.52
CA PHE A 306 -9.89 16.84 -16.09
C PHE A 306 -9.87 16.81 -17.62
N GLU A 307 -8.69 16.94 -18.24
CA GLU A 307 -8.56 16.96 -19.70
C GLU A 307 -8.96 15.60 -20.31
N MET A 308 -8.55 14.49 -19.71
CA MET A 308 -8.95 13.16 -20.15
C MET A 308 -10.47 12.97 -20.12
N LYS A 309 -11.12 13.31 -19.02
CA LYS A 309 -12.58 13.14 -18.87
C LYS A 309 -13.39 14.13 -19.72
N LYS A 310 -12.90 15.36 -19.90
CA LYS A 310 -13.54 16.38 -20.74
C LYS A 310 -13.57 15.96 -22.21
N ARG A 311 -12.48 15.31 -22.67
CA ARG A 311 -12.29 14.99 -24.09
C ARG A 311 -12.61 13.52 -24.42
N GLY A 312 -12.79 12.66 -23.39
CA GLY A 312 -13.03 11.23 -23.59
C GLY A 312 -11.81 10.48 -24.13
N ILE A 313 -10.60 10.91 -23.73
CA ILE A 313 -9.33 10.28 -24.12
C ILE A 313 -8.78 9.42 -22.99
N ASP A 314 -8.02 8.38 -23.35
CA ASP A 314 -7.50 7.40 -22.40
C ASP A 314 -6.15 7.77 -21.78
N CYS A 315 -5.38 8.69 -22.42
CA CYS A 315 -4.08 9.16 -21.92
C CYS A 315 -3.78 10.57 -22.41
N VAL A 316 -2.76 11.19 -21.83
CA VAL A 316 -2.08 12.39 -22.33
C VAL A 316 -0.62 12.05 -22.63
N TYR A 317 0.15 12.99 -23.15
CA TYR A 317 1.52 12.76 -23.58
C TYR A 317 2.50 13.64 -22.79
N LEU A 318 3.57 13.03 -22.29
CA LEU A 318 4.69 13.73 -21.67
C LEU A 318 5.84 13.80 -22.67
N ASP A 319 6.11 14.97 -23.17
CA ASP A 319 7.11 15.23 -24.22
C ASP A 319 8.38 15.86 -23.66
N ILE A 320 9.50 15.16 -23.79
CA ILE A 320 10.85 15.66 -23.47
C ILE A 320 11.80 15.53 -24.67
N SER A 321 11.30 15.15 -25.84
CA SER A 321 12.08 14.92 -27.05
C SER A 321 12.82 16.15 -27.59
N HIS A 322 12.50 17.33 -27.08
CA HIS A 322 13.22 18.57 -27.39
C HIS A 322 14.63 18.65 -26.77
N LYS A 323 14.97 17.75 -25.86
CA LYS A 323 16.33 17.64 -25.27
C LYS A 323 17.23 16.78 -26.16
N PRO A 324 18.58 17.01 -26.14
CA PRO A 324 19.50 16.19 -26.91
C PRO A 324 19.40 14.69 -26.57
N ALA A 325 19.40 13.83 -27.58
CA ALA A 325 19.21 12.39 -27.39
C ALA A 325 20.25 11.75 -26.46
N ASP A 326 21.54 12.11 -26.58
CA ASP A 326 22.60 11.57 -25.73
C ASP A 326 22.45 12.04 -24.27
N TRP A 327 21.96 13.25 -24.06
CA TRP A 327 21.65 13.75 -22.74
C TRP A 327 20.50 12.96 -22.11
N LEU A 328 19.42 12.68 -22.86
CA LEU A 328 18.29 11.88 -22.41
C LEU A 328 18.72 10.44 -22.01
N ARG A 329 19.53 9.80 -22.85
CA ARG A 329 20.07 8.45 -22.59
C ARG A 329 20.95 8.41 -21.33
N GLY A 330 21.74 9.45 -21.11
CA GLY A 330 22.60 9.55 -19.92
C GLY A 330 21.86 9.94 -18.65
N HIS A 331 20.81 10.77 -18.76
CA HIS A 331 20.07 11.33 -17.62
C HIS A 331 18.93 10.43 -17.14
N PHE A 332 18.28 9.74 -18.09
CA PHE A 332 17.15 8.83 -17.82
C PHE A 332 17.36 7.43 -18.42
N PRO A 333 18.45 6.74 -18.10
CA PRO A 333 18.81 5.47 -18.76
C PRO A 333 17.74 4.40 -18.58
N ASN A 334 17.18 4.25 -17.38
CA ASN A 334 16.17 3.22 -17.08
C ASN A 334 14.82 3.54 -17.73
N ILE A 335 14.39 4.80 -17.73
CA ILE A 335 13.15 5.23 -18.40
C ILE A 335 13.29 5.06 -19.92
N HIS A 336 14.43 5.48 -20.49
CA HIS A 336 14.70 5.32 -21.91
C HIS A 336 14.69 3.83 -22.32
N ALA A 337 15.45 2.98 -21.62
CA ALA A 337 15.51 1.56 -21.91
C ALA A 337 14.13 0.91 -21.84
N ARG A 338 13.36 1.19 -20.77
CA ARG A 338 12.03 0.61 -20.58
C ARG A 338 11.01 1.07 -21.61
N CYS A 339 11.02 2.35 -21.97
CA CYS A 339 10.15 2.87 -23.03
C CYS A 339 10.51 2.27 -24.38
N LEU A 340 11.81 2.15 -24.68
CA LEU A 340 12.30 1.58 -25.94
C LEU A 340 11.94 0.08 -26.09
N GLU A 341 11.99 -0.72 -25.00
CA GLU A 341 11.51 -2.11 -24.97
C GLU A 341 10.02 -2.22 -25.37
N LEU A 342 9.25 -1.18 -25.12
CA LEU A 342 7.81 -1.09 -25.42
C LEU A 342 7.53 -0.38 -26.75
N GLY A 343 8.58 -0.08 -27.52
CA GLY A 343 8.46 0.55 -28.83
C GLY A 343 8.33 2.07 -28.80
N ILE A 344 8.65 2.72 -27.66
CA ILE A 344 8.57 4.19 -27.49
C ILE A 344 9.99 4.75 -27.34
N ASP A 345 10.46 5.50 -28.34
CA ASP A 345 11.75 6.21 -28.27
C ASP A 345 11.55 7.64 -27.73
N ILE A 346 11.79 7.84 -26.45
CA ILE A 346 11.62 9.13 -25.76
C ILE A 346 12.49 10.26 -26.32
N THR A 347 13.49 9.92 -27.16
CA THR A 347 14.34 10.91 -27.83
C THR A 347 13.72 11.47 -29.09
N GLN A 348 12.64 10.86 -29.59
CA GLN A 348 11.98 11.20 -30.84
C GLN A 348 10.49 11.46 -30.71
N GLU A 349 9.83 10.85 -29.73
CA GLU A 349 8.39 10.91 -29.55
C GLU A 349 7.97 11.08 -28.08
N PRO A 350 6.79 11.65 -27.82
CA PRO A 350 6.29 11.84 -26.47
C PRO A 350 5.82 10.51 -25.84
N ILE A 351 5.96 10.42 -24.52
CA ILE A 351 5.58 9.27 -23.70
C ILE A 351 4.08 9.33 -23.39
N PRO A 352 3.26 8.34 -23.78
CA PRO A 352 1.86 8.30 -23.35
C PRO A 352 1.78 8.04 -21.84
N VAL A 353 1.07 8.90 -21.11
CA VAL A 353 0.97 8.80 -19.63
C VAL A 353 -0.46 8.97 -19.15
N VAL A 354 -0.74 8.37 -18.00
CA VAL A 354 -2.01 8.43 -17.28
C VAL A 354 -1.75 8.59 -15.79
N PRO A 355 -2.57 9.33 -15.03
CA PRO A 355 -2.46 9.31 -13.58
C PRO A 355 -2.74 7.91 -13.04
N ALA A 356 -2.05 7.52 -11.97
CA ALA A 356 -2.20 6.19 -11.39
C ALA A 356 -2.22 6.23 -9.88
N ALA A 357 -3.04 5.39 -9.24
CA ALA A 357 -3.05 5.25 -7.78
C ALA A 357 -1.65 4.80 -7.31
N HIS A 358 -1.11 5.51 -6.31
CA HIS A 358 0.28 5.37 -5.91
C HIS A 358 0.46 5.02 -4.44
N TYR A 359 -0.29 5.67 -3.54
CA TYR A 359 -0.17 5.47 -2.09
C TYR A 359 -1.51 5.72 -1.38
N SER A 360 -1.79 4.91 -0.36
CA SER A 360 -2.97 5.02 0.50
C SER A 360 -2.57 5.69 1.83
N CYS A 361 -3.02 6.94 2.07
CA CYS A 361 -2.71 7.64 3.32
C CYS A 361 -3.57 7.17 4.50
N GLY A 362 -4.73 6.59 4.23
CA GLY A 362 -5.62 5.97 5.19
C GLY A 362 -5.35 4.48 5.37
N GLY A 363 -5.99 3.88 6.37
CA GLY A 363 -5.82 2.46 6.69
C GLY A 363 -6.40 2.10 8.05
N ILE A 364 -5.86 1.05 8.66
CA ILE A 364 -6.21 0.56 10.00
C ILE A 364 -5.71 1.57 11.03
N MET A 365 -6.59 2.07 11.89
CA MET A 365 -6.19 3.01 12.94
C MET A 365 -5.34 2.33 14.00
N THR A 366 -4.22 2.97 14.36
CA THR A 366 -3.26 2.46 15.35
C THR A 366 -2.87 3.53 16.37
N ASP A 367 -2.35 3.09 17.50
CA ASP A 367 -1.63 3.93 18.46
C ASP A 367 -0.12 4.03 18.12
N LEU A 368 0.67 4.69 18.97
CA LEU A 368 2.12 4.87 18.78
C LEU A 368 2.92 3.55 18.88
N ALA A 369 2.36 2.51 19.46
CA ALA A 369 2.93 1.16 19.48
C ALA A 369 2.40 0.28 18.33
N ALA A 370 1.75 0.89 17.33
CA ALA A 370 1.10 0.22 16.20
C ALA A 370 0.00 -0.79 16.60
N ARG A 371 -0.54 -0.72 17.83
CA ARG A 371 -1.67 -1.55 18.28
C ARG A 371 -2.95 -1.10 17.60
N THR A 372 -3.77 -2.07 17.20
CA THR A 372 -5.13 -1.82 16.70
C THR A 372 -6.18 -1.85 17.82
N ASP A 373 -7.46 -1.69 17.46
CA ASP A 373 -8.57 -1.85 18.42
C ASP A 373 -8.75 -3.30 18.93
N VAL A 374 -8.17 -4.29 18.24
CA VAL A 374 -8.28 -5.71 18.59
C VAL A 374 -7.01 -6.13 19.34
N PRO A 375 -7.11 -6.59 20.60
CA PRO A 375 -5.94 -7.03 21.36
C PRO A 375 -5.15 -8.11 20.60
N GLY A 376 -3.81 -8.06 20.67
CA GLY A 376 -2.93 -9.02 19.97
C GLY A 376 -2.81 -8.78 18.44
N LEU A 377 -3.48 -7.73 17.92
CA LEU A 377 -3.39 -7.34 16.51
C LEU A 377 -2.70 -6.00 16.35
N TYR A 378 -1.68 -5.96 15.47
CA TYR A 378 -0.91 -4.78 15.09
C TYR A 378 -1.07 -4.48 13.60
N ALA A 379 -0.85 -3.23 13.22
CA ALA A 379 -0.77 -2.84 11.82
C ALA A 379 0.37 -1.84 11.61
N VAL A 380 1.21 -2.07 10.59
CA VAL A 380 2.40 -1.28 10.29
C VAL A 380 2.52 -0.99 8.79
N GLY A 381 3.26 0.06 8.44
CA GLY A 381 3.46 0.51 7.07
C GLY A 381 2.16 1.00 6.44
N GLU A 382 2.05 0.92 5.13
CA GLU A 382 0.93 1.48 4.35
C GLU A 382 -0.45 0.86 4.67
N SER A 383 -0.51 -0.27 5.39
CA SER A 383 -1.77 -0.83 5.91
C SER A 383 -2.35 -0.02 7.07
N ALA A 384 -1.52 0.75 7.78
CA ALA A 384 -1.88 1.49 8.97
C ALA A 384 -2.26 2.94 8.68
N CYS A 385 -3.14 3.50 9.50
CA CYS A 385 -3.42 4.93 9.60
C CYS A 385 -2.86 5.45 10.93
N THR A 386 -1.58 5.76 10.94
CA THR A 386 -0.84 6.24 12.12
C THR A 386 -1.11 7.71 12.42
N GLY A 387 -1.62 8.46 11.43
CA GLY A 387 -1.80 9.90 11.46
C GLY A 387 -0.58 10.69 10.94
N LEU A 388 0.50 10.03 10.51
CA LEU A 388 1.68 10.70 9.94
C LEU A 388 1.35 11.49 8.67
N HIS A 389 0.64 10.86 7.75
CA HIS A 389 0.43 11.39 6.39
C HIS A 389 -0.71 12.40 6.26
N GLY A 390 -1.63 12.45 7.21
CA GLY A 390 -2.79 13.34 7.12
C GLY A 390 -3.58 13.15 5.84
N ALA A 391 -3.88 14.25 5.14
CA ALA A 391 -4.66 14.25 3.91
C ALA A 391 -3.82 14.06 2.63
N ASN A 392 -2.49 14.04 2.74
CA ASN A 392 -1.56 13.80 1.63
C ASN A 392 -0.16 13.46 2.18
N ARG A 393 0.47 12.43 1.64
CA ARG A 393 1.79 11.95 2.04
C ARG A 393 2.91 12.85 1.51
N LEU A 394 3.81 13.27 2.38
CA LEU A 394 5.10 13.82 1.98
C LEU A 394 5.96 12.67 1.41
N ALA A 395 6.62 12.90 0.28
CA ALA A 395 7.50 11.91 -0.34
C ALA A 395 8.57 11.41 0.64
N SER A 396 9.03 10.17 0.47
CA SER A 396 10.07 9.52 1.29
C SER A 396 9.79 9.33 2.79
N ASN A 397 8.61 9.75 3.30
CA ASN A 397 8.17 9.45 4.66
C ASN A 397 7.62 8.02 4.82
N SER A 398 7.24 7.33 3.73
CA SER A 398 6.59 6.01 3.83
C SER A 398 7.52 4.91 4.35
N LEU A 399 8.73 4.83 3.81
CA LEU A 399 9.72 3.84 4.27
C LEU A 399 10.18 4.16 5.69
N LEU A 400 10.29 5.45 6.04
CA LEU A 400 10.57 5.87 7.41
C LEU A 400 9.48 5.41 8.38
N GLU A 401 8.21 5.59 8.02
CA GLU A 401 7.06 5.09 8.81
C GLU A 401 7.13 3.58 9.03
N CYS A 402 7.43 2.82 7.97
CA CYS A 402 7.60 1.36 8.05
C CYS A 402 8.63 0.94 9.10
N LEU A 403 9.77 1.63 9.14
CA LEU A 403 10.88 1.31 10.04
C LEU A 403 10.57 1.71 11.49
N VAL A 404 10.07 2.94 11.69
CA VAL A 404 9.82 3.49 13.04
C VAL A 404 8.66 2.77 13.73
N PHE A 405 7.53 2.60 13.06
CA PHE A 405 6.40 1.87 13.65
C PHE A 405 6.65 0.36 13.72
N GLY A 406 7.45 -0.20 12.81
CA GLY A 406 7.91 -1.58 12.91
C GLY A 406 8.75 -1.82 14.16
N GLU A 407 9.62 -0.88 14.51
CA GLU A 407 10.41 -0.91 15.76
C GLU A 407 9.53 -0.77 16.99
N ALA A 408 8.64 0.24 17.02
CA ALA A 408 7.75 0.46 18.14
C ALA A 408 6.83 -0.74 18.44
N ALA A 409 6.31 -1.38 17.39
CA ALA A 409 5.51 -2.59 17.52
C ALA A 409 6.35 -3.77 18.05
N ALA A 410 7.58 -3.92 17.57
CA ALA A 410 8.48 -4.98 18.04
C ALA A 410 8.84 -4.79 19.51
N GLU A 411 9.17 -3.56 19.94
CA GLU A 411 9.44 -3.23 21.34
C GLU A 411 8.22 -3.55 22.24
N ASP A 412 7.02 -3.18 21.80
CA ASP A 412 5.79 -3.49 22.56
C ASP A 412 5.53 -5.00 22.68
N ILE A 413 5.72 -5.76 21.60
CA ILE A 413 5.57 -7.23 21.64
C ILE A 413 6.60 -7.86 22.56
N LEU A 414 7.86 -7.43 22.50
CA LEU A 414 8.95 -7.95 23.33
C LEU A 414 8.80 -7.61 24.82
N SER A 415 8.05 -6.54 25.14
CA SER A 415 7.77 -6.14 26.53
C SER A 415 6.72 -7.04 27.23
N LYS A 416 5.96 -7.83 26.46
CA LYS A 416 4.89 -8.68 26.99
C LYS A 416 5.40 -10.01 27.51
N GLU A 417 4.72 -10.54 28.52
CA GLU A 417 5.01 -11.89 29.02
C GLU A 417 4.74 -12.95 27.95
N LYS A 418 5.62 -13.95 27.91
CA LYS A 418 5.44 -15.10 27.03
C LYS A 418 4.32 -16.00 27.57
N SER A 419 3.34 -16.27 26.73
CA SER A 419 2.30 -17.27 26.96
C SER A 419 2.23 -18.23 25.77
N PRO A 420 1.80 -19.48 25.91
CA PRO A 420 1.70 -20.38 24.76
C PRO A 420 0.72 -19.87 23.71
N ALA A 421 0.97 -20.18 22.44
CA ALA A 421 0.02 -19.90 21.38
C ALA A 421 -1.29 -20.67 21.60
N PRO A 422 -2.46 -20.09 21.31
CA PRO A 422 -3.75 -20.77 21.53
C PRO A 422 -3.91 -21.97 20.60
N VAL A 423 -4.66 -22.98 21.03
CA VAL A 423 -5.09 -24.07 20.14
C VAL A 423 -6.31 -23.58 19.37
N LEU A 424 -6.23 -23.62 18.04
CA LEU A 424 -7.27 -23.12 17.14
C LEU A 424 -7.87 -24.25 16.33
N PRO A 425 -9.16 -24.14 15.93
CA PRO A 425 -9.78 -25.10 15.04
C PRO A 425 -9.18 -25.02 13.63
N ASP A 426 -9.18 -26.13 12.92
CA ASP A 426 -8.85 -26.17 11.51
C ASP A 426 -9.91 -25.46 10.68
N TRP A 427 -9.53 -25.07 9.47
CA TRP A 427 -10.45 -24.51 8.47
C TRP A 427 -11.47 -25.56 8.04
N ASP A 428 -12.76 -25.23 8.06
CA ASP A 428 -13.85 -26.16 7.71
C ASP A 428 -14.33 -25.93 6.26
N GLU A 429 -13.99 -26.85 5.38
CA GLU A 429 -14.43 -26.86 3.97
C GLU A 429 -15.58 -27.86 3.72
N SER A 430 -16.22 -28.42 4.75
CA SER A 430 -17.24 -29.45 4.62
C SER A 430 -18.52 -29.00 3.87
N ARG A 431 -18.69 -27.69 3.69
CA ARG A 431 -19.90 -27.09 3.11
C ARG A 431 -19.69 -26.44 1.75
N VAL A 432 -18.48 -26.51 1.20
CA VAL A 432 -18.13 -25.86 -0.08
C VAL A 432 -17.72 -26.90 -1.12
N THR A 433 -17.87 -26.54 -2.39
CA THR A 433 -17.47 -27.34 -3.55
C THR A 433 -16.44 -26.60 -4.38
N ASP A 434 -15.84 -27.27 -5.34
CA ASP A 434 -14.98 -26.62 -6.34
C ASP A 434 -15.84 -25.71 -7.24
N ALA A 435 -15.30 -24.55 -7.62
CA ALA A 435 -16.00 -23.62 -8.48
C ALA A 435 -16.10 -24.17 -9.92
N ASP A 436 -17.28 -24.11 -10.50
CA ASP A 436 -17.51 -24.53 -11.88
C ASP A 436 -17.05 -23.48 -12.89
N GLU A 437 -17.00 -22.19 -12.50
CA GLU A 437 -16.67 -21.07 -13.36
C GLU A 437 -15.81 -20.01 -12.62
N GLU A 438 -14.65 -19.69 -13.17
CA GLU A 438 -13.78 -18.60 -12.69
C GLU A 438 -14.06 -17.26 -13.39
N VAL A 439 -14.88 -17.29 -14.45
CA VAL A 439 -15.21 -16.09 -15.24
C VAL A 439 -15.88 -15.00 -14.39
N VAL A 440 -16.65 -15.38 -13.37
CA VAL A 440 -17.32 -14.46 -12.45
C VAL A 440 -16.28 -13.62 -11.68
N ILE A 441 -15.20 -14.26 -11.21
CA ILE A 441 -14.15 -13.58 -10.44
C ILE A 441 -13.42 -12.58 -11.34
N SER A 442 -12.97 -13.00 -12.52
CA SER A 442 -12.22 -12.15 -13.44
C SER A 442 -13.06 -10.97 -13.97
N HIS A 443 -14.35 -11.19 -14.24
CA HIS A 443 -15.28 -10.15 -14.65
C HIS A 443 -15.49 -9.11 -13.54
N ASN A 444 -15.82 -9.54 -12.34
CA ASN A 444 -16.07 -8.66 -11.20
C ASN A 444 -14.83 -7.87 -10.80
N TRP A 445 -13.63 -8.46 -10.93
CA TRP A 445 -12.36 -7.79 -10.76
C TRP A 445 -12.17 -6.63 -11.75
N ALA A 446 -12.41 -6.88 -13.02
CA ALA A 446 -12.29 -5.85 -14.06
C ALA A 446 -13.34 -4.74 -13.90
N GLU A 447 -14.59 -5.09 -13.62
CA GLU A 447 -15.69 -4.14 -13.39
C GLU A 447 -15.41 -3.24 -12.20
N LEU A 448 -15.00 -3.80 -11.04
CA LEU A 448 -14.68 -3.04 -9.84
C LEU A 448 -13.63 -1.96 -10.12
N ARG A 449 -12.51 -2.35 -10.69
CA ARG A 449 -11.38 -1.45 -10.95
C ARG A 449 -11.75 -0.35 -11.95
N ARG A 450 -12.56 -0.68 -12.96
CA ARG A 450 -13.01 0.28 -13.95
C ARG A 450 -13.93 1.34 -13.34
N PHE A 451 -14.98 0.96 -12.61
CA PHE A 451 -15.86 1.98 -12.04
C PHE A 451 -15.24 2.74 -10.87
N MET A 452 -14.30 2.16 -10.13
CA MET A 452 -13.53 2.90 -9.11
C MET A 452 -12.69 3.99 -9.78
N TRP A 453 -12.06 3.69 -10.91
CA TRP A 453 -11.35 4.68 -11.71
C TRP A 453 -12.28 5.79 -12.24
N ASP A 454 -13.40 5.42 -12.82
CA ASP A 454 -14.31 6.36 -13.48
C ASP A 454 -15.08 7.24 -12.48
N TYR A 455 -15.47 6.71 -11.32
CA TYR A 455 -16.39 7.37 -10.39
C TYR A 455 -15.75 7.80 -9.06
N VAL A 456 -14.64 7.18 -8.63
CA VAL A 456 -14.03 7.38 -7.30
C VAL A 456 -12.58 7.84 -7.43
N GLY A 457 -12.14 8.22 -8.62
CA GLY A 457 -10.79 8.68 -8.92
C GLY A 457 -10.44 10.04 -8.28
N ILE A 458 -9.70 10.86 -9.02
CA ILE A 458 -9.09 12.10 -8.52
C ILE A 458 -10.13 13.19 -8.23
N VAL A 459 -11.04 13.44 -9.18
CA VAL A 459 -12.11 14.45 -9.05
C VAL A 459 -13.44 13.75 -8.79
N ARG A 460 -14.04 14.01 -7.65
CA ARG A 460 -15.21 13.30 -7.13
C ARG A 460 -16.47 14.16 -7.13
N THR A 461 -17.64 13.52 -7.19
CA THR A 461 -18.95 14.12 -6.91
C THR A 461 -19.82 13.14 -6.14
N ASN A 462 -20.73 13.64 -5.31
CA ASN A 462 -21.67 12.78 -4.57
C ASN A 462 -22.45 11.84 -5.50
N LYS A 463 -22.83 12.34 -6.70
CA LYS A 463 -23.56 11.57 -7.70
C LYS A 463 -22.74 10.36 -8.18
N ARG A 464 -21.45 10.56 -8.50
CA ARG A 464 -20.54 9.47 -8.91
C ARG A 464 -20.26 8.51 -7.76
N LEU A 465 -19.97 9.00 -6.57
CA LEU A 465 -19.72 8.19 -5.37
C LEU A 465 -20.92 7.30 -5.01
N ARG A 466 -22.16 7.81 -5.11
CA ARG A 466 -23.37 7.00 -4.88
C ARG A 466 -23.57 5.92 -5.94
N ARG A 467 -23.21 6.19 -7.20
CA ARG A 467 -23.22 5.16 -8.25
C ARG A 467 -22.24 4.04 -7.95
N ALA A 468 -21.00 4.38 -7.57
CA ALA A 468 -20.01 3.41 -7.14
C ALA A 468 -20.50 2.60 -5.93
N GLN A 469 -21.05 3.26 -4.91
CA GLN A 469 -21.62 2.58 -3.73
C GLN A 469 -22.71 1.57 -4.09
N HIS A 470 -23.56 1.91 -5.06
CA HIS A 470 -24.61 0.99 -5.52
C HIS A 470 -24.01 -0.26 -6.18
N ARG A 471 -23.02 -0.07 -7.07
CA ARG A 471 -22.30 -1.17 -7.74
C ARG A 471 -21.58 -2.06 -6.75
N ILE A 472 -20.84 -1.46 -5.80
CA ILE A 472 -20.13 -2.19 -4.74
C ILE A 472 -21.08 -3.10 -3.95
N ARG A 473 -22.29 -2.62 -3.63
CA ARG A 473 -23.28 -3.43 -2.90
C ARG A 473 -23.77 -4.64 -3.68
N LEU A 474 -23.88 -4.53 -5.01
CA LEU A 474 -24.24 -5.66 -5.86
C LEU A 474 -23.10 -6.68 -5.90
N LEU A 475 -21.87 -6.23 -6.20
CA LEU A 475 -20.69 -7.09 -6.22
C LEU A 475 -20.44 -7.77 -4.88
N SER A 476 -20.60 -7.05 -3.75
CA SER A 476 -20.44 -7.66 -2.42
C SER A 476 -21.37 -8.85 -2.20
N ARG A 477 -22.64 -8.78 -2.67
CA ARG A 477 -23.59 -9.88 -2.51
C ARG A 477 -23.20 -11.08 -3.35
N GLU A 478 -22.82 -10.86 -4.61
CA GLU A 478 -22.38 -11.91 -5.52
C GLU A 478 -21.13 -12.62 -4.99
N ILE A 479 -20.17 -11.83 -4.49
CA ILE A 479 -18.93 -12.37 -3.94
C ILE A 479 -19.17 -13.09 -2.61
N ASP A 480 -20.03 -12.57 -1.73
CA ASP A 480 -20.38 -13.24 -0.48
C ASP A 480 -21.11 -14.57 -0.74
N GLU A 481 -21.97 -14.62 -1.76
CA GLU A 481 -22.64 -15.84 -2.19
C GLU A 481 -21.63 -16.85 -2.75
N PHE A 482 -20.73 -16.41 -3.63
CA PHE A 482 -19.68 -17.24 -4.20
C PHE A 482 -18.73 -17.78 -3.12
N TYR A 483 -18.27 -16.93 -2.21
CA TYR A 483 -17.40 -17.29 -1.09
C TYR A 483 -18.06 -18.31 -0.13
N SER A 484 -19.38 -18.28 0.01
CA SER A 484 -20.11 -19.18 0.90
C SER A 484 -20.33 -20.58 0.30
N ASN A 485 -20.26 -20.71 -1.02
CA ASN A 485 -20.58 -21.93 -1.74
C ASN A 485 -19.37 -22.67 -2.31
N PHE A 486 -18.27 -21.94 -2.55
CA PHE A 486 -17.08 -22.48 -3.22
C PHE A 486 -15.82 -22.41 -2.36
N ARG A 487 -14.88 -23.30 -2.64
CA ARG A 487 -13.55 -23.28 -2.02
C ARG A 487 -12.85 -21.96 -2.29
N VAL A 488 -12.09 -21.51 -1.32
CA VAL A 488 -11.33 -20.27 -1.45
C VAL A 488 -10.17 -20.45 -2.43
N SER A 489 -10.02 -19.49 -3.34
CA SER A 489 -8.87 -19.35 -4.24
C SER A 489 -8.18 -18.01 -3.97
N ASN A 490 -6.93 -17.85 -4.44
CA ASN A 490 -6.21 -16.58 -4.34
C ASN A 490 -7.05 -15.41 -4.87
N ASP A 491 -7.58 -15.56 -6.08
CA ASP A 491 -8.29 -14.50 -6.79
C ASP A 491 -9.62 -14.14 -6.12
N LEU A 492 -10.33 -15.15 -5.55
CA LEU A 492 -11.54 -14.91 -4.76
C LEU A 492 -11.25 -14.15 -3.46
N ILE A 493 -10.18 -14.50 -2.75
CA ILE A 493 -9.77 -13.81 -1.52
C ILE A 493 -9.42 -12.35 -1.84
N GLU A 494 -8.60 -12.13 -2.87
CA GLU A 494 -8.20 -10.78 -3.29
C GLU A 494 -9.42 -9.94 -3.74
N LEU A 495 -10.34 -10.51 -4.54
CA LEU A 495 -11.54 -9.82 -4.99
C LEU A 495 -12.44 -9.43 -3.81
N ARG A 496 -12.66 -10.33 -2.84
CA ARG A 496 -13.42 -10.06 -1.62
C ARG A 496 -12.79 -8.91 -0.82
N ASN A 497 -11.48 -8.87 -0.72
CA ASN A 497 -10.75 -7.81 -0.03
C ASN A 497 -10.82 -6.48 -0.79
N LEU A 498 -10.68 -6.50 -2.12
CA LEU A 498 -10.82 -5.32 -2.97
C LEU A 498 -12.20 -4.68 -2.86
N VAL A 499 -13.27 -5.46 -2.89
CA VAL A 499 -14.64 -4.94 -2.77
C VAL A 499 -14.86 -4.31 -1.39
N THR A 500 -14.38 -4.96 -0.32
CA THR A 500 -14.44 -4.41 1.03
C THR A 500 -13.69 -3.07 1.10
N THR A 501 -12.49 -3.01 0.56
CA THR A 501 -11.66 -1.79 0.55
C THR A 501 -12.29 -0.68 -0.28
N ALA A 502 -12.86 -1.00 -1.44
CA ALA A 502 -13.59 -0.05 -2.27
C ALA A 502 -14.80 0.56 -1.52
N ASP A 503 -15.56 -0.25 -0.78
CA ASP A 503 -16.66 0.25 0.07
C ASP A 503 -16.16 1.23 1.12
N LEU A 504 -15.05 0.93 1.79
CA LEU A 504 -14.45 1.79 2.79
C LEU A 504 -14.00 3.13 2.19
N ILE A 505 -13.35 3.12 1.03
CA ILE A 505 -12.93 4.34 0.30
C ILE A 505 -14.15 5.19 -0.05
N VAL A 506 -15.18 4.59 -0.64
CA VAL A 506 -16.39 5.33 -1.06
C VAL A 506 -17.15 5.88 0.14
N ARG A 507 -17.27 5.12 1.23
CA ARG A 507 -17.94 5.58 2.46
C ARG A 507 -17.19 6.73 3.12
N CYS A 508 -15.85 6.67 3.19
CA CYS A 508 -15.04 7.77 3.68
C CYS A 508 -15.20 9.02 2.79
N ALA A 509 -15.12 8.86 1.46
CA ALA A 509 -15.29 9.96 0.51
C ALA A 509 -16.70 10.61 0.60
N LEU A 510 -17.76 9.82 0.77
CA LEU A 510 -19.12 10.34 0.97
C LEU A 510 -19.30 11.06 2.32
N LYS A 511 -18.54 10.67 3.33
CA LYS A 511 -18.62 11.27 4.67
C LYS A 511 -17.91 12.62 4.74
N ARG A 512 -16.81 12.82 3.98
CA ARG A 512 -16.06 14.08 3.92
C ARG A 512 -16.80 15.13 3.10
N LYS A 513 -17.09 16.26 3.70
CA LYS A 513 -17.85 17.38 3.10
C LYS A 513 -16.97 18.62 2.91
N GLU A 514 -15.78 18.40 2.40
CA GLU A 514 -14.78 19.41 2.07
C GLU A 514 -13.87 18.90 0.97
N SER A 515 -13.08 19.77 0.35
CA SER A 515 -11.88 19.40 -0.42
C SER A 515 -10.65 19.67 0.44
N ARG A 516 -9.82 18.63 0.63
CA ARG A 516 -8.59 18.71 1.44
C ARG A 516 -7.56 17.70 0.92
N GLY A 517 -6.34 18.16 0.68
CA GLY A 517 -5.27 17.28 0.19
C GLY A 517 -5.69 16.48 -1.04
N LEU A 518 -5.60 15.16 -0.94
CA LEU A 518 -5.92 14.23 -2.04
C LEU A 518 -7.43 14.04 -2.30
N HIS A 519 -8.29 14.46 -1.40
CA HIS A 519 -9.74 14.40 -1.61
C HIS A 519 -10.26 15.69 -2.20
N HIS A 520 -10.58 15.69 -3.50
CA HIS A 520 -11.18 16.82 -4.20
C HIS A 520 -12.61 16.51 -4.63
N SER A 521 -13.57 17.30 -4.13
CA SER A 521 -14.99 17.16 -4.43
C SER A 521 -15.54 18.41 -5.10
N ARG A 522 -16.15 18.26 -6.27
CA ARG A 522 -16.82 19.39 -6.96
C ARG A 522 -18.07 19.86 -6.22
N ASP A 523 -18.68 19.02 -5.38
CA ASP A 523 -19.86 19.40 -4.58
C ASP A 523 -19.46 20.14 -3.30
N TYR A 524 -18.20 20.02 -2.85
CA TYR A 524 -17.64 20.66 -1.68
C TYR A 524 -16.22 21.16 -1.99
N PRO A 525 -16.08 22.22 -2.79
CA PRO A 525 -14.76 22.68 -3.26
C PRO A 525 -13.92 23.32 -2.13
N GLU A 526 -14.58 23.84 -1.10
CA GLU A 526 -13.91 24.54 0.00
C GLU A 526 -13.30 23.60 1.02
N THR A 527 -12.20 24.01 1.64
CA THR A 527 -11.59 23.35 2.79
C THR A 527 -12.21 23.88 4.09
N LEU A 528 -12.67 22.99 4.95
CA LEU A 528 -13.23 23.38 6.24
C LEU A 528 -12.12 23.90 7.19
N PRO A 529 -12.41 24.92 8.02
CA PRO A 529 -11.41 25.48 8.94
C PRO A 529 -10.82 24.46 9.93
N LYS A 530 -11.63 23.49 10.36
CA LYS A 530 -11.20 22.44 11.28
C LYS A 530 -11.01 21.12 10.55
N ALA A 531 -9.76 20.70 10.41
CA ALA A 531 -9.42 19.37 9.92
C ALA A 531 -9.89 18.28 10.92
N ARG A 532 -10.50 17.21 10.41
CA ARG A 532 -10.91 16.03 11.20
C ARG A 532 -10.72 14.76 10.41
N ASP A 533 -10.30 13.70 11.07
CA ASP A 533 -10.23 12.37 10.47
C ASP A 533 -11.61 11.85 10.08
N THR A 534 -11.67 11.15 8.95
CA THR A 534 -12.83 10.37 8.59
C THR A 534 -12.67 8.96 9.15
N VAL A 535 -13.31 8.68 10.26
CA VAL A 535 -13.24 7.37 10.92
C VAL A 535 -14.50 6.57 10.64
N LEU A 536 -14.34 5.32 10.18
CA LEU A 536 -15.38 4.32 10.08
C LEU A 536 -15.19 3.27 11.19
N ARG A 537 -16.32 2.79 11.70
CA ARG A 537 -16.36 1.70 12.69
C ARG A 537 -17.20 0.56 12.14
N PRO A 538 -16.74 -0.70 12.23
CA PRO A 538 -17.58 -1.84 11.92
C PRO A 538 -18.82 -1.83 12.80
N GLN A 539 -19.95 -2.21 12.24
CA GLN A 539 -21.15 -2.43 13.06
C GLN A 539 -20.99 -3.77 13.78
N ALA A 540 -21.27 -3.80 15.07
CA ALA A 540 -21.36 -5.08 15.78
C ALA A 540 -22.34 -6.01 15.03
N PRO A 541 -22.00 -7.30 14.88
CA PRO A 541 -22.91 -8.25 14.24
C PRO A 541 -24.25 -8.20 14.97
N ARG A 542 -25.33 -7.93 14.23
CA ARG A 542 -26.68 -8.00 14.82
C ARG A 542 -26.89 -9.44 15.28
N PRO A 543 -27.31 -9.67 16.54
CA PRO A 543 -27.62 -11.02 16.97
C PRO A 543 -28.63 -11.62 15.99
N ARG A 544 -28.27 -12.77 15.39
CA ARG A 544 -29.21 -13.50 14.54
C ARG A 544 -30.43 -13.78 15.41
N LYS A 545 -31.58 -13.20 15.06
CA LYS A 545 -32.85 -13.63 15.66
C LYS A 545 -32.94 -15.14 15.38
N ARG A 546 -32.92 -15.93 16.46
CA ARG A 546 -33.16 -17.36 16.43
C ARG A 546 -34.56 -17.63 15.89
#